data_0ef8682e8b1446d7a0fb03e720b560fc
#
_entry.id   0ef8682e8b1446d7a0fb03e720b560fc
#
_cell.length_a   1.000
_cell.length_b   1.000
_cell.length_c   1.000
_cell.angle_alpha   90.00
_cell.angle_beta   90.00
_cell.angle_gamma   90.00
#
_symmetry.space_group_name_H-M   'P 1'
#
loop_
_entity.id
_entity.type
_entity.pdbx_description
1 polymer ?
#
loop_
_entity_poly.entity_id
_entity_poly.type
_entity_poly.pdbx_seq_one_letter_code
_entity_poly.pdbx_strand_id
1 'polypeptide(L)'
;MLFFLLLNAAPAMCNPSCDDDYSSRKIWLEIDSQILNALFCVTGFGLAPWRFRDFYWVKRAIHFHDPNAMRRLFNQNKAWFRPPAWFTEVEDLQPATFTSVRAPPTSMWKLAFTVDMMVLNTLLQAVLCFFMWHYNRLDRPTWATGTFIALGCGVAMFAGIMSWWEGRKVKKIEGPEIKIEAKAEESGVSSEV
;
A
#
# COMPACT_ATOMS: atom_id res chain seq x y z
N MET A 1 -18.47 14.88 -1.60
CA MET A 1 -19.91 14.84 -1.87
C MET A 1 -20.55 13.58 -1.29
N LEU A 2 -19.99 12.40 -1.52
CA LEU A 2 -20.50 11.10 -1.03
C LEU A 2 -20.93 11.11 0.45
N PHE A 3 -20.10 11.64 1.34
CA PHE A 3 -20.38 11.67 2.78
C PHE A 3 -21.62 12.48 3.16
N PHE A 4 -21.83 13.63 2.51
CA PHE A 4 -23.02 14.45 2.73
C PHE A 4 -24.30 13.78 2.23
N LEU A 5 -24.21 13.04 1.13
CA LEU A 5 -25.33 12.28 0.59
C LEU A 5 -25.69 11.07 1.46
N LEU A 6 -24.68 10.39 2.04
CA LEU A 6 -24.90 9.29 2.98
C LEU A 6 -25.55 9.75 4.28
N LEU A 7 -25.15 10.92 4.80
CA LEU A 7 -25.67 11.49 6.05
C LEU A 7 -27.02 12.20 5.90
N ASN A 8 -27.69 12.11 4.74
CA ASN A 8 -28.93 12.84 4.46
C ASN A 8 -28.82 14.38 4.63
N ALA A 9 -27.61 14.93 4.48
CA ALA A 9 -27.37 16.36 4.67
C ALA A 9 -27.82 17.24 3.48
N ALA A 10 -28.46 16.67 2.44
CA ALA A 10 -28.94 17.34 1.28
C ALA A 10 -30.48 17.07 1.05
N PRO A 11 -31.37 17.58 1.91
CA PRO A 11 -32.81 17.29 1.83
C PRO A 11 -33.47 17.77 0.52
N ALA A 12 -32.89 18.80 -0.10
CA ALA A 12 -33.37 19.31 -1.38
C ALA A 12 -33.25 18.31 -2.54
N MET A 13 -32.41 17.29 -2.42
CA MET A 13 -32.24 16.24 -3.42
C MET A 13 -33.11 15.00 -3.19
N CYS A 14 -33.98 15.03 -2.17
CA CYS A 14 -34.89 13.95 -1.79
C CYS A 14 -36.26 14.11 -2.40
N ASN A 15 -36.37 14.20 -3.73
CA ASN A 15 -37.66 14.28 -4.42
C ASN A 15 -37.89 13.02 -5.28
N PRO A 16 -39.04 12.30 -5.18
CA PRO A 16 -40.21 12.50 -4.30
C PRO A 16 -39.96 12.10 -2.84
N SER A 17 -39.00 11.19 -2.53
CA SER A 17 -38.55 10.84 -1.19
C SER A 17 -37.06 10.49 -1.17
N CYS A 18 -36.44 10.51 0.02
CA CYS A 18 -35.03 10.12 0.17
C CYS A 18 -34.78 8.61 -0.12
N ASP A 19 -35.78 7.77 0.02
CA ASP A 19 -35.70 6.33 -0.17
C ASP A 19 -36.09 5.88 -1.57
N ASP A 20 -36.62 6.76 -2.38
CA ASP A 20 -36.98 6.48 -3.77
C ASP A 20 -35.71 6.21 -4.61
N ASP A 21 -35.74 5.12 -5.38
CA ASP A 21 -34.59 4.71 -6.22
C ASP A 21 -34.33 5.69 -7.37
N TYR A 22 -35.28 6.50 -7.78
CA TYR A 22 -35.13 7.51 -8.80
C TYR A 22 -34.83 8.90 -8.24
N SER A 23 -34.71 9.06 -6.92
CA SER A 23 -34.38 10.35 -6.33
C SER A 23 -33.00 10.83 -6.81
N SER A 24 -32.86 12.13 -7.02
CA SER A 24 -31.58 12.76 -7.42
C SER A 24 -30.45 12.41 -6.44
N ARG A 25 -30.77 12.27 -5.15
CA ARG A 25 -29.83 11.84 -4.12
C ARG A 25 -29.20 10.48 -4.43
N LYS A 26 -30.02 9.45 -4.71
CA LYS A 26 -29.53 8.10 -5.00
C LYS A 26 -28.78 8.01 -6.32
N ILE A 27 -29.17 8.80 -7.31
CA ILE A 27 -28.43 8.89 -8.60
C ILE A 27 -27.04 9.46 -8.38
N TRP A 28 -26.91 10.56 -7.66
CA TRP A 28 -25.60 11.14 -7.35
C TRP A 28 -24.74 10.26 -6.44
N LEU A 29 -25.37 9.56 -5.49
CA LEU A 29 -24.67 8.59 -4.65
C LEU A 29 -24.05 7.47 -5.51
N GLU A 30 -24.77 6.98 -6.51
CA GLU A 30 -24.25 5.98 -7.44
C GLU A 30 -23.09 6.53 -8.28
N ILE A 31 -23.23 7.74 -8.84
CA ILE A 31 -22.16 8.38 -9.62
C ILE A 31 -20.90 8.55 -8.77
N ASP A 32 -21.04 9.09 -7.56
CA ASP A 32 -19.90 9.27 -6.64
C ASP A 32 -19.26 7.94 -6.26
N SER A 33 -20.05 6.87 -6.03
CA SER A 33 -19.54 5.55 -5.71
C SER A 33 -18.81 4.92 -6.89
N GLN A 34 -19.28 5.11 -8.12
CA GLN A 34 -18.61 4.61 -9.32
C GLN A 34 -17.28 5.33 -9.57
N ILE A 35 -17.25 6.66 -9.39
CA ILE A 35 -16.00 7.44 -9.47
C ILE A 35 -15.00 6.96 -8.43
N LEU A 36 -15.44 6.78 -7.18
CA LEU A 36 -14.58 6.29 -6.10
C LEU A 36 -14.04 4.88 -6.39
N ASN A 37 -14.92 3.98 -6.88
CA ASN A 37 -14.50 2.64 -7.29
C ASN A 37 -13.49 2.71 -8.43
N ALA A 38 -13.66 3.55 -9.44
CA ALA A 38 -12.71 3.73 -10.53
C ALA A 38 -11.33 4.20 -10.01
N LEU A 39 -11.31 5.16 -9.08
CA LEU A 39 -10.06 5.63 -8.45
C LEU A 39 -9.34 4.49 -7.67
N PHE A 40 -10.09 3.69 -6.93
CA PHE A 40 -9.53 2.51 -6.27
C PHE A 40 -9.03 1.46 -7.26
N CYS A 41 -9.70 1.30 -8.40
CA CYS A 41 -9.23 0.40 -9.46
C CYS A 41 -7.91 0.86 -10.08
N VAL A 42 -7.73 2.15 -10.33
CA VAL A 42 -6.47 2.69 -10.84
C VAL A 42 -5.31 2.33 -9.90
N THR A 43 -5.48 2.52 -8.59
CA THR A 43 -4.45 2.17 -7.60
C THR A 43 -4.32 0.66 -7.40
N GLY A 44 -5.43 -0.08 -7.34
CA GLY A 44 -5.47 -1.52 -7.14
C GLY A 44 -4.84 -2.28 -8.30
N PHE A 45 -5.32 -2.04 -9.52
CA PHE A 45 -4.83 -2.74 -10.72
C PHE A 45 -3.53 -2.15 -11.25
N GLY A 46 -3.33 -0.82 -11.14
CA GLY A 46 -2.07 -0.19 -11.51
C GLY A 46 -0.89 -0.73 -10.73
N LEU A 47 -1.07 -1.04 -9.44
CA LEU A 47 -0.02 -1.61 -8.59
C LEU A 47 -0.01 -3.15 -8.59
N ALA A 48 -0.99 -3.82 -9.18
CA ALA A 48 -1.10 -5.28 -9.18
C ALA A 48 0.17 -6.00 -9.69
N PRO A 49 0.79 -5.62 -10.83
CA PRO A 49 1.99 -6.29 -11.32
C PRO A 49 3.13 -6.27 -10.30
N TRP A 50 3.34 -5.12 -9.63
CA TRP A 50 4.37 -4.98 -8.59
C TRP A 50 4.03 -5.79 -7.35
N ARG A 51 2.78 -5.81 -6.90
CA ARG A 51 2.32 -6.58 -5.73
C ARG A 51 2.48 -8.08 -5.94
N PHE A 52 2.09 -8.60 -7.11
CA PHE A 52 2.26 -10.02 -7.44
C PHE A 52 3.74 -10.40 -7.62
N ARG A 53 4.54 -9.53 -8.22
CA ARG A 53 5.98 -9.71 -8.30
C ARG A 53 6.63 -9.80 -6.92
N ASP A 54 6.28 -8.88 -6.02
CA ASP A 54 6.82 -8.85 -4.66
C ASP A 54 6.38 -10.07 -3.85
N PHE A 55 5.15 -10.52 -4.04
CA PHE A 55 4.65 -11.78 -3.50
C PHE A 55 5.49 -12.98 -3.96
N TYR A 56 5.79 -13.07 -5.26
CA TYR A 56 6.66 -14.10 -5.79
C TYR A 56 8.05 -14.06 -5.16
N TRP A 57 8.66 -12.88 -5.04
CA TRP A 57 9.98 -12.73 -4.43
C TRP A 57 9.97 -13.08 -2.93
N VAL A 58 8.93 -12.73 -2.19
CA VAL A 58 8.79 -13.11 -0.78
C VAL A 58 8.72 -14.62 -0.62
N LYS A 59 7.89 -15.31 -1.41
CA LYS A 59 7.81 -16.77 -1.38
C LYS A 59 9.16 -17.41 -1.74
N ARG A 60 9.84 -16.88 -2.73
CA ARG A 60 11.17 -17.36 -3.13
C ARG A 60 12.23 -17.13 -2.05
N ALA A 61 12.24 -15.97 -1.42
CA ALA A 61 13.16 -15.67 -0.32
C ALA A 61 12.93 -16.57 0.91
N ILE A 62 11.68 -16.91 1.21
CA ILE A 62 11.34 -17.76 2.37
C ILE A 62 11.68 -19.23 2.10
N HIS A 63 11.31 -19.78 0.92
CA HIS A 63 11.45 -21.21 0.64
C HIS A 63 12.84 -21.59 0.13
N PHE A 64 13.48 -20.72 -0.65
CA PHE A 64 14.75 -21.03 -1.31
C PHE A 64 15.94 -20.22 -0.77
N HIS A 65 15.71 -19.31 0.17
CA HIS A 65 16.77 -18.43 0.73
C HIS A 65 17.55 -17.69 -0.39
N ASP A 66 16.85 -17.30 -1.47
CA ASP A 66 17.46 -16.67 -2.63
C ASP A 66 17.97 -15.25 -2.25
N PRO A 67 19.31 -15.00 -2.31
CA PRO A 67 19.87 -13.70 -1.97
C PRO A 67 19.42 -12.59 -2.92
N ASN A 68 19.22 -12.89 -4.21
CA ASN A 68 18.75 -11.90 -5.18
C ASN A 68 17.31 -11.44 -4.88
N ALA A 69 16.45 -12.37 -4.47
CA ALA A 69 15.09 -12.05 -4.04
C ALA A 69 15.12 -11.17 -2.78
N MET A 70 15.96 -11.54 -1.79
CA MET A 70 16.10 -10.78 -0.56
C MET A 70 16.64 -9.36 -0.81
N ARG A 71 17.64 -9.22 -1.66
CA ARG A 71 18.21 -7.91 -2.04
C ARG A 71 17.16 -6.96 -2.63
N ARG A 72 16.30 -7.47 -3.52
CA ARG A 72 15.21 -6.68 -4.12
C ARG A 72 14.18 -6.27 -3.07
N LEU A 73 13.75 -7.20 -2.23
CA LEU A 73 12.79 -6.93 -1.16
C LEU A 73 13.33 -5.93 -0.14
N PHE A 74 14.60 -6.06 0.23
CA PHE A 74 15.26 -5.13 1.13
C PHE A 74 15.33 -3.72 0.53
N ASN A 75 15.78 -3.57 -0.71
CA ASN A 75 15.87 -2.25 -1.37
C ASN A 75 14.51 -1.54 -1.46
N GLN A 76 13.44 -2.29 -1.62
CA GLN A 76 12.09 -1.75 -1.69
C GLN A 76 11.51 -1.38 -0.31
N ASN A 77 11.87 -2.14 0.73
CA ASN A 77 11.32 -2.01 2.08
C ASN A 77 12.34 -1.50 3.12
N LYS A 78 13.47 -0.95 2.70
CA LYS A 78 14.57 -0.53 3.58
C LYS A 78 14.17 0.43 4.69
N ALA A 79 13.07 1.17 4.54
CA ALA A 79 12.56 2.10 5.54
C ALA A 79 12.09 1.41 6.85
N TRP A 80 11.70 0.14 6.80
CA TRP A 80 11.14 -0.58 7.95
C TRP A 80 11.62 -2.03 8.09
N PHE A 81 12.10 -2.64 7.00
CA PHE A 81 12.53 -4.03 7.00
C PHE A 81 14.06 -4.13 7.15
N ARG A 82 14.50 -5.02 8.04
CA ARG A 82 15.92 -5.40 8.20
C ARG A 82 16.07 -6.87 7.89
N PRO A 83 16.99 -7.24 6.96
CA PRO A 83 17.13 -8.60 6.50
C PRO A 83 17.61 -9.53 7.62
N PRO A 84 17.32 -10.84 7.52
CA PRO A 84 17.75 -11.83 8.49
C PRO A 84 19.28 -12.07 8.43
N ALA A 85 19.85 -12.64 9.50
CA ALA A 85 21.28 -12.83 9.65
C ALA A 85 21.95 -13.73 8.58
N TRP A 86 21.18 -14.57 7.86
CA TRP A 86 21.74 -15.39 6.79
C TRP A 86 22.06 -14.59 5.51
N PHE A 87 21.55 -13.37 5.40
CA PHE A 87 21.83 -12.50 4.27
C PHE A 87 23.01 -11.59 4.62
N THR A 88 24.20 -11.95 4.13
CA THR A 88 25.49 -11.31 4.48
C THR A 88 25.84 -10.08 3.62
N GLU A 89 25.21 -9.88 2.47
CA GLU A 89 25.47 -8.74 1.57
C GLU A 89 24.94 -7.39 2.10
N VAL A 90 24.62 -7.33 3.38
CA VAL A 90 23.97 -6.17 4.01
C VAL A 90 24.91 -4.97 4.11
N GLU A 91 26.22 -5.19 4.26
CA GLU A 91 27.19 -4.13 4.54
C GLU A 91 27.30 -3.12 3.38
N ASP A 92 27.26 -3.63 2.14
CA ASP A 92 27.39 -2.79 0.95
C ASP A 92 26.08 -2.05 0.57
N LEU A 93 24.94 -2.50 1.09
CA LEU A 93 23.60 -2.01 0.70
C LEU A 93 22.96 -1.05 1.71
N GLN A 94 23.49 -0.94 2.90
CA GLN A 94 22.91 -0.10 3.95
C GLN A 94 23.65 1.23 4.08
N PRO A 95 22.93 2.35 4.07
CA PRO A 95 23.52 3.65 4.38
C PRO A 95 24.07 3.66 5.82
N ALA A 96 25.08 4.49 6.06
CA ALA A 96 25.59 4.72 7.41
C ALA A 96 24.44 5.16 8.33
N THR A 97 24.30 4.55 9.49
CA THR A 97 23.28 4.93 10.47
C THR A 97 23.77 6.10 11.31
N PHE A 98 22.88 7.03 11.67
CA PHE A 98 23.20 8.19 12.49
C PHE A 98 23.78 7.79 13.87
N THR A 99 23.26 6.71 14.44
CA THR A 99 23.67 6.21 15.76
C THR A 99 24.82 5.22 15.72
N SER A 100 25.31 4.84 14.52
CA SER A 100 26.26 3.70 14.33
C SER A 100 25.77 2.36 14.88
N VAL A 101 24.49 2.30 15.34
CA VAL A 101 23.85 1.09 15.86
C VAL A 101 22.81 0.64 14.86
N ARG A 102 22.81 -0.65 14.51
CA ARG A 102 21.82 -1.25 13.60
C ARG A 102 20.64 -1.83 14.37
N ALA A 103 19.45 -1.68 13.80
CA ALA A 103 18.26 -2.32 14.33
C ALA A 103 18.34 -3.85 14.14
N PRO A 104 17.76 -4.62 15.07
CA PRO A 104 17.73 -6.08 14.95
C PRO A 104 16.97 -6.52 13.71
N PRO A 105 17.27 -7.72 13.15
CA PRO A 105 16.61 -8.24 11.98
C PRO A 105 15.08 -8.35 12.18
N THR A 106 14.32 -7.92 11.18
CA THR A 106 12.88 -8.04 11.17
C THR A 106 12.46 -9.47 10.81
N SER A 107 11.52 -10.04 11.55
CA SER A 107 11.02 -11.39 11.26
C SER A 107 10.40 -11.48 9.87
N MET A 108 10.78 -12.49 9.09
CA MET A 108 10.32 -12.70 7.71
C MET A 108 8.79 -12.81 7.59
N TRP A 109 8.10 -13.33 8.61
CA TRP A 109 6.65 -13.43 8.57
C TRP A 109 5.96 -12.07 8.49
N LYS A 110 6.56 -11.00 9.07
CA LYS A 110 5.99 -9.64 8.99
C LYS A 110 6.06 -9.07 7.58
N LEU A 111 7.16 -9.32 6.88
CA LEU A 111 7.30 -8.98 5.47
C LEU A 111 6.29 -9.77 4.63
N ALA A 112 6.19 -11.08 4.84
CA ALA A 112 5.23 -11.92 4.15
C ALA A 112 3.79 -11.45 4.40
N PHE A 113 3.43 -11.22 5.67
CA PHE A 113 2.11 -10.70 6.04
C PHE A 113 1.77 -9.39 5.32
N THR A 114 2.70 -8.42 5.32
CA THR A 114 2.46 -7.13 4.67
C THR A 114 2.22 -7.29 3.16
N VAL A 115 3.03 -8.12 2.50
CA VAL A 115 2.90 -8.37 1.06
C VAL A 115 1.63 -9.18 0.74
N ASP A 116 1.33 -10.21 1.55
CA ASP A 116 0.11 -11.03 1.39
C ASP A 116 -1.16 -10.16 1.56
N MET A 117 -1.18 -9.23 2.54
CA MET A 117 -2.29 -8.28 2.72
C MET A 117 -2.44 -7.34 1.52
N MET A 118 -1.35 -6.88 0.91
CA MET A 118 -1.41 -6.03 -0.28
C MET A 118 -1.93 -6.77 -1.51
N VAL A 119 -1.58 -8.04 -1.68
CA VAL A 119 -2.16 -8.90 -2.73
C VAL A 119 -3.65 -9.15 -2.46
N LEU A 120 -4.02 -9.48 -1.22
CA LEU A 120 -5.41 -9.67 -0.83
C LEU A 120 -6.24 -8.41 -1.08
N ASN A 121 -5.70 -7.22 -0.80
CA ASN A 121 -6.36 -5.95 -1.12
C ASN A 121 -6.65 -5.84 -2.63
N THR A 122 -5.71 -6.23 -3.50
CA THR A 122 -5.90 -6.23 -4.95
C THR A 122 -7.01 -7.20 -5.38
N LEU A 123 -7.05 -8.40 -4.79
CA LEU A 123 -8.10 -9.39 -5.10
C LEU A 123 -9.48 -8.92 -4.63
N LEU A 124 -9.58 -8.36 -3.42
CA LEU A 124 -10.82 -7.78 -2.91
C LEU A 124 -11.32 -6.63 -3.78
N GLN A 125 -10.40 -5.80 -4.30
CA GLN A 125 -10.73 -4.74 -5.23
C GLN A 125 -11.24 -5.29 -6.57
N ALA A 126 -10.68 -6.39 -7.08
CA ALA A 126 -11.18 -7.05 -8.28
C ALA A 126 -12.61 -7.58 -8.10
N VAL A 127 -12.89 -8.19 -6.94
CA VAL A 127 -14.25 -8.66 -6.62
C VAL A 127 -15.22 -7.47 -6.49
N LEU A 128 -14.80 -6.39 -5.83
CA LEU A 128 -15.62 -5.16 -5.74
C LEU A 128 -15.95 -4.62 -7.12
N CYS A 129 -14.96 -4.52 -8.02
CA CYS A 129 -15.18 -4.10 -9.40
C CYS A 129 -16.20 -4.97 -10.13
N PHE A 130 -16.09 -6.28 -9.96
CA PHE A 130 -17.07 -7.20 -10.54
C PHE A 130 -18.50 -6.87 -10.08
N PHE A 131 -18.73 -6.72 -8.77
CA PHE A 131 -20.05 -6.36 -8.27
C PHE A 131 -20.52 -4.97 -8.71
N MET A 132 -19.62 -4.00 -8.82
CA MET A 132 -19.96 -2.63 -9.21
C MET A 132 -20.29 -2.50 -10.69
N TRP A 133 -19.69 -3.30 -11.56
CA TRP A 133 -19.83 -3.16 -13.02
C TRP A 133 -20.70 -4.24 -13.67
N HIS A 134 -20.81 -5.43 -13.06
CA HIS A 134 -21.62 -6.52 -13.58
C HIS A 134 -23.10 -6.35 -13.22
N TYR A 135 -23.42 -5.87 -12.03
CA TYR A 135 -24.78 -5.71 -11.57
C TYR A 135 -25.28 -4.28 -11.75
N ASN A 136 -26.55 -4.13 -12.22
CA ASN A 136 -27.24 -2.86 -12.22
C ASN A 136 -27.45 -2.35 -10.78
N ARG A 137 -27.63 -1.04 -10.63
CA ARG A 137 -27.83 -0.41 -9.33
C ARG A 137 -28.94 -1.04 -8.50
N LEU A 138 -30.04 -1.44 -9.15
CA LEU A 138 -31.24 -2.00 -8.49
C LEU A 138 -31.06 -3.47 -8.09
N ASP A 139 -30.29 -4.24 -8.87
CA ASP A 139 -30.05 -5.68 -8.67
C ASP A 139 -28.81 -5.99 -7.83
N ARG A 140 -28.00 -4.97 -7.57
CA ARG A 140 -26.75 -5.14 -6.82
C ARG A 140 -27.03 -5.40 -5.34
N PRO A 141 -26.49 -6.48 -4.75
CA PRO A 141 -26.63 -6.74 -3.33
C PRO A 141 -25.89 -5.65 -2.53
N THR A 142 -26.62 -4.86 -1.75
CA THR A 142 -26.10 -3.71 -0.99
C THR A 142 -25.02 -4.12 0.01
N TRP A 143 -25.13 -5.31 0.60
CA TRP A 143 -24.14 -5.85 1.53
C TRP A 143 -22.79 -6.12 0.88
N ALA A 144 -22.75 -6.53 -0.40
CA ALA A 144 -21.50 -6.89 -1.08
C ALA A 144 -20.59 -5.68 -1.22
N THR A 145 -21.11 -4.55 -1.73
CA THR A 145 -20.31 -3.34 -1.91
C THR A 145 -19.70 -2.86 -0.58
N GLY A 146 -20.53 -2.74 0.47
CA GLY A 146 -20.07 -2.31 1.80
C GLY A 146 -19.03 -3.25 2.40
N THR A 147 -19.26 -4.56 2.31
CA THR A 147 -18.35 -5.58 2.86
C THR A 147 -16.99 -5.56 2.14
N PHE A 148 -16.96 -5.55 0.81
CA PHE A 148 -15.68 -5.55 0.08
C PHE A 148 -14.90 -4.26 0.22
N ILE A 149 -15.56 -3.10 0.35
CA ILE A 149 -14.90 -1.84 0.70
C ILE A 149 -14.28 -1.94 2.10
N ALA A 150 -15.04 -2.37 3.10
CA ALA A 150 -14.58 -2.48 4.47
C ALA A 150 -13.40 -3.47 4.60
N LEU A 151 -13.49 -4.64 3.98
CA LEU A 151 -12.41 -5.62 3.94
C LEU A 151 -11.17 -5.08 3.22
N GLY A 152 -11.34 -4.46 2.06
CA GLY A 152 -10.23 -3.87 1.29
C GLY A 152 -9.49 -2.78 2.06
N CYS A 153 -10.22 -1.87 2.71
CA CYS A 153 -9.64 -0.86 3.59
C CYS A 153 -8.97 -1.49 4.82
N GLY A 154 -9.61 -2.50 5.42
CA GLY A 154 -9.10 -3.21 6.59
C GLY A 154 -7.75 -3.86 6.33
N VAL A 155 -7.61 -4.66 5.26
CA VAL A 155 -6.34 -5.34 4.94
C VAL A 155 -5.24 -4.35 4.60
N ALA A 156 -5.55 -3.26 3.90
CA ALA A 156 -4.58 -2.20 3.61
C ALA A 156 -4.12 -1.48 4.88
N MET A 157 -5.05 -1.22 5.80
CA MET A 157 -4.76 -0.62 7.11
C MET A 157 -3.85 -1.53 7.95
N PHE A 158 -4.12 -2.83 8.03
CA PHE A 158 -3.27 -3.78 8.77
C PHE A 158 -1.85 -3.84 8.21
N ALA A 159 -1.69 -3.88 6.88
CA ALA A 159 -0.38 -3.82 6.24
C ALA A 159 0.35 -2.50 6.56
N GLY A 160 -0.36 -1.38 6.50
CA GLY A 160 0.17 -0.05 6.84
C GLY A 160 0.59 0.07 8.29
N ILE A 161 -0.22 -0.41 9.23
CA ILE A 161 0.09 -0.40 10.68
C ILE A 161 1.33 -1.26 10.95
N MET A 162 1.43 -2.45 10.36
CA MET A 162 2.58 -3.34 10.55
C MET A 162 3.88 -2.67 10.07
N SER A 163 3.91 -2.13 8.86
CA SER A 163 5.09 -1.46 8.31
C SER A 163 5.45 -0.18 9.07
N TRP A 164 4.45 0.60 9.49
CA TRP A 164 4.66 1.80 10.31
C TRP A 164 5.23 1.46 11.70
N TRP A 165 4.69 0.43 12.36
CA TRP A 165 5.16 -0.01 13.67
C TRP A 165 6.63 -0.45 13.63
N GLU A 166 6.99 -1.30 12.67
CA GLU A 166 8.37 -1.74 12.50
C GLU A 166 9.28 -0.57 12.07
N GLY A 167 8.80 0.31 11.19
CA GLY A 167 9.55 1.50 10.79
C GLY A 167 9.83 2.46 11.95
N ARG A 168 8.89 2.59 12.90
CA ARG A 168 9.14 3.37 14.14
C ARG A 168 10.23 2.75 15.02
N LYS A 169 10.27 1.40 15.13
CA LYS A 169 11.33 0.72 15.89
C LYS A 169 12.69 0.95 15.25
N VAL A 170 12.77 0.80 13.92
CA VAL A 170 14.00 1.04 13.17
C VAL A 170 14.48 2.49 13.37
N LYS A 171 13.60 3.47 13.18
CA LYS A 171 13.95 4.90 13.37
C LYS A 171 14.40 5.24 14.79
N LYS A 172 13.85 4.57 15.81
CA LYS A 172 14.28 4.79 17.20
C LYS A 172 15.69 4.32 17.47
N ILE A 173 16.15 3.28 16.79
CA ILE A 173 17.46 2.65 17.01
C ILE A 173 18.52 3.30 16.09
N GLU A 174 18.21 3.45 14.82
CA GLU A 174 19.15 3.90 13.79
C GLU A 174 19.20 5.44 13.60
N GLY A 175 18.16 6.13 14.11
CA GLY A 175 18.00 7.57 13.88
C GLY A 175 17.42 7.90 12.50
N PRO A 176 17.43 9.19 12.10
CA PRO A 176 17.01 9.62 10.77
C PRO A 176 17.98 9.16 9.68
N GLU A 177 17.47 8.89 8.47
CA GLU A 177 18.31 8.56 7.31
C GLU A 177 19.25 9.74 6.98
N ILE A 178 20.56 9.48 6.98
CA ILE A 178 21.55 10.43 6.51
C ILE A 178 21.64 10.27 5.00
N LYS A 179 21.18 11.27 4.26
CA LYS A 179 21.50 11.40 2.85
C LYS A 179 22.93 11.97 2.77
N ILE A 180 23.91 11.13 2.52
CA ILE A 180 25.24 11.59 2.13
C ILE A 180 25.07 12.10 0.69
N GLU A 181 24.87 13.40 0.52
CA GLU A 181 25.09 14.02 -0.77
C GLU A 181 26.59 13.88 -1.03
N ALA A 182 26.95 13.05 -2.00
CA ALA A 182 28.29 13.04 -2.56
C ALA A 182 28.48 14.44 -3.14
N LYS A 183 29.14 15.32 -2.38
CA LYS A 183 29.62 16.59 -2.86
C LYS A 183 30.58 16.23 -3.98
N ALA A 184 30.13 16.44 -5.21
CA ALA A 184 31.00 16.31 -6.38
C ALA A 184 32.25 17.13 -6.07
N GLU A 185 33.41 16.50 -6.12
CA GLU A 185 34.71 17.14 -6.15
C GLU A 185 34.78 17.97 -7.43
N GLU A 186 34.14 19.12 -7.37
CA GLU A 186 34.33 20.20 -8.31
C GLU A 186 35.30 21.20 -7.66
N SER A 187 36.54 20.77 -7.47
CA SER A 187 37.61 21.69 -7.14
C SER A 187 38.94 21.03 -7.46
N GLY A 188 39.45 21.30 -8.61
CA GLY A 188 40.86 21.05 -8.81
C GLY A 188 41.30 20.64 -10.19
N VAL A 189 40.95 21.38 -11.24
CA VAL A 189 41.87 21.56 -12.38
C VAL A 189 41.70 22.97 -12.90
N SER A 190 42.31 23.89 -12.19
CA SER A 190 42.74 25.14 -12.79
C SER A 190 44.04 25.54 -12.09
N SER A 191 45.13 25.12 -12.62
CA SER A 191 46.37 25.86 -12.58
C SER A 191 47.47 25.08 -13.28
N GLU A 192 48.13 25.81 -14.12
CA GLU A 192 49.40 25.61 -14.83
C GLU A 192 49.21 25.26 -16.32
N VAL A 193 49.29 26.16 -17.17
CA VAL A 193 50.37 27.04 -17.66
C VAL A 193 49.81 28.25 -18.32
#